data_5e033c421b54c4e17d8c0b206536212f
#
_entry.id   5e033c421b54c4e17d8c0b206536212f
#
_cell.length_a   1.000
_cell.length_b   1.000
_cell.length_c   1.000
_cell.angle_alpha   90.00
_cell.angle_beta   90.00
_cell.angle_gamma   90.00
#
_symmetry.space_group_name_H-M   'P 1'
#
loop_
_entity.id
_entity.type
_entity.pdbx_description
1 polymer ?
#
loop_
_entity_poly.entity_id
_entity_poly.type
_entity_poly.pdbx_seq_one_letter_code
_entity_poly.pdbx_strand_id
1 'polypeptide(L)'
;LKGILCRLFIVVCCAIGFLGMNFGSCQAAPSHKVESFHYKSYKDGDRDWLKIEIGLSRDNLEYEVSDNPDKPNQLLVLMKNTKPGEIKKNIGLDRKIARYMTVREKNKNDLQIMIATDGDLATHEYKVYTVEKDKKTRKPYRLVIEIAGDEGKPVDTKPVPDIPEDELMDSVAGHTIVLDPGHGGTDNGASGPSLLREKDVTLSISLEAARILRENGARVLMTRFTDVDVFGPVATDKQELQARVDVARRDPSVEMFVSVHCNAFTNSEANGTGTYFYPHSSRDAMLAQYIQNEMVHSTGLRDRGITSARFYVLRNSRVPATLVETAFITNPYEESMLANVQCQYTMAKAICRGINNYFRDTLR
;
A
#
# COMPACT_ATOMS: atom_id res chain seq x y z
N LEU A 1 36.09 13.41 18.05
CA LEU A 1 36.45 13.61 16.63
C LEU A 1 35.52 12.76 15.80
N LYS A 2 34.57 13.41 15.12
CA LYS A 2 33.50 12.81 14.32
C LYS A 2 34.07 12.37 12.97
N GLY A 3 34.00 11.08 12.66
CA GLY A 3 34.30 10.55 11.34
C GLY A 3 33.10 10.77 10.40
N ILE A 4 33.34 11.60 9.38
CA ILE A 4 32.41 11.78 8.26
C ILE A 4 32.61 10.60 7.32
N LEU A 5 31.60 9.71 7.27
CA LEU A 5 31.56 8.63 6.26
C LEU A 5 31.27 9.25 4.90
N CYS A 6 32.28 9.26 4.04
CA CYS A 6 32.19 9.72 2.66
C CYS A 6 31.36 8.72 1.84
N ARG A 7 30.18 9.12 1.38
CA ARG A 7 29.37 8.34 0.44
C ARG A 7 30.04 8.32 -0.92
N LEU A 8 30.50 7.19 -1.37
CA LEU A 8 31.08 7.01 -2.69
C LEU A 8 29.95 6.83 -3.73
N PHE A 9 29.62 7.89 -4.44
CA PHE A 9 28.78 7.81 -5.63
C PHE A 9 29.60 7.22 -6.76
N ILE A 10 29.34 5.99 -7.16
CA ILE A 10 29.90 5.44 -8.40
C ILE A 10 28.97 5.83 -9.53
N VAL A 11 29.27 6.97 -10.17
CA VAL A 11 28.73 7.33 -11.47
C VAL A 11 29.62 6.67 -12.52
N VAL A 12 29.13 5.61 -13.15
CA VAL A 12 29.80 5.03 -14.32
C VAL A 12 29.43 5.87 -15.54
N CYS A 13 30.23 6.90 -15.83
CA CYS A 13 30.20 7.59 -17.12
C CYS A 13 31.01 6.79 -18.13
N CYS A 14 30.35 6.14 -19.07
CA CYS A 14 31.01 5.68 -20.29
C CYS A 14 31.24 6.88 -21.21
N ALA A 15 32.50 7.35 -21.30
CA ALA A 15 32.90 8.33 -22.28
C ALA A 15 32.97 7.67 -23.68
N ILE A 16 32.13 8.11 -24.59
CA ILE A 16 32.27 7.79 -26.01
C ILE A 16 32.75 9.04 -26.73
N GLY A 17 33.92 8.88 -27.40
CA GLY A 17 34.57 9.94 -28.17
C GLY A 17 33.74 10.36 -29.38
N PHE A 18 33.68 11.64 -29.60
CA PHE A 18 33.16 12.30 -30.81
C PHE A 18 34.14 12.19 -31.97
N LEU A 19 33.71 11.61 -33.08
CA LEU A 19 34.21 11.94 -34.42
C LEU A 19 33.15 11.53 -35.46
N GLY A 20 32.74 12.48 -36.27
CA GLY A 20 32.10 12.23 -37.59
C GLY A 20 30.63 12.62 -37.68
N MET A 21 30.36 13.83 -38.19
CA MET A 21 29.04 14.25 -38.66
C MET A 21 28.57 13.38 -39.82
N ASN A 22 27.42 12.70 -39.62
CA ASN A 22 26.52 12.33 -40.70
C ASN A 22 25.09 12.63 -40.24
N PHE A 23 24.43 13.53 -40.94
CA PHE A 23 22.97 13.76 -40.79
C PHE A 23 22.22 12.56 -41.38
N GLY A 24 22.20 11.47 -40.63
CA GLY A 24 21.32 10.33 -40.86
C GLY A 24 20.08 10.51 -40.01
N SER A 25 18.90 10.22 -40.54
CA SER A 25 17.62 10.19 -39.87
C SER A 25 17.74 9.63 -38.45
N CYS A 26 17.36 10.41 -37.44
CA CYS A 26 17.33 9.96 -36.07
C CYS A 26 16.25 8.88 -35.94
N GLN A 27 16.60 7.62 -36.20
CA GLN A 27 15.79 6.48 -35.80
C GLN A 27 15.85 6.46 -34.27
N ALA A 28 14.69 6.63 -33.64
CA ALA A 28 14.56 6.50 -32.20
C ALA A 28 15.17 5.15 -31.78
N ALA A 29 16.10 5.17 -30.83
CA ALA A 29 16.71 3.95 -30.32
C ALA A 29 15.60 2.98 -29.88
N PRO A 30 15.70 1.71 -30.24
CA PRO A 30 14.65 0.72 -29.92
C PRO A 30 14.47 0.62 -28.40
N SER A 31 13.22 0.74 -27.94
CA SER A 31 12.88 0.78 -26.53
C SER A 31 13.11 -0.58 -25.84
N HIS A 32 13.55 -0.55 -24.58
CA HIS A 32 13.50 -1.70 -23.69
C HIS A 32 12.04 -2.05 -23.36
N LYS A 33 11.78 -3.32 -23.06
CA LYS A 33 10.50 -3.79 -22.53
C LYS A 33 10.78 -4.69 -21.34
N VAL A 34 10.01 -4.53 -20.25
CA VAL A 34 10.06 -5.47 -19.14
C VAL A 34 9.43 -6.79 -19.56
N GLU A 35 10.17 -7.89 -19.45
CA GLU A 35 9.75 -9.24 -19.84
C GLU A 35 9.48 -10.15 -18.66
N SER A 36 10.14 -9.91 -17.53
CA SER A 36 9.95 -10.72 -16.32
C SER A 36 10.21 -9.92 -15.07
N PHE A 37 9.60 -10.37 -13.98
CA PHE A 37 9.78 -9.81 -12.66
C PHE A 37 9.84 -10.94 -11.64
N HIS A 38 10.85 -10.91 -10.78
CA HIS A 38 11.01 -11.83 -9.66
C HIS A 38 11.58 -11.08 -8.45
N TYR A 39 11.19 -11.47 -7.25
CA TYR A 39 11.87 -11.05 -6.04
C TYR A 39 11.99 -12.21 -5.07
N LYS A 40 12.96 -12.11 -4.18
CA LYS A 40 13.18 -13.07 -3.09
C LYS A 40 13.92 -12.40 -1.95
N SER A 41 13.63 -12.81 -0.72
CA SER A 41 14.46 -12.51 0.43
C SER A 41 15.51 -13.60 0.63
N TYR A 42 16.69 -13.22 1.12
CA TYR A 42 17.78 -14.13 1.43
C TYR A 42 18.62 -13.57 2.58
N LYS A 43 19.45 -14.40 3.20
CA LYS A 43 20.42 -13.97 4.21
C LYS A 43 21.82 -13.93 3.62
N ASP A 44 22.57 -12.88 4.00
CA ASP A 44 24.01 -12.78 3.78
C ASP A 44 24.65 -12.43 5.13
N GLY A 45 25.33 -13.42 5.73
CA GLY A 45 25.72 -13.38 7.14
C GLY A 45 24.48 -13.35 8.05
N ASP A 46 24.46 -12.41 8.98
CA ASP A 46 23.34 -12.21 9.91
C ASP A 46 22.29 -11.23 9.39
N ARG A 47 22.49 -10.67 8.18
CA ARG A 47 21.64 -9.63 7.61
C ARG A 47 20.66 -10.20 6.59
N ASP A 48 19.40 -9.80 6.70
CA ASP A 48 18.36 -10.11 5.70
C ASP A 48 18.47 -9.14 4.51
N TRP A 49 18.29 -9.67 3.30
CA TRP A 49 18.31 -8.93 2.04
C TRP A 49 17.09 -9.24 1.22
N LEU A 50 16.54 -8.21 0.56
CA LEU A 50 15.56 -8.34 -0.49
C LEU A 50 16.23 -8.12 -1.84
N LYS A 51 16.09 -9.09 -2.74
CA LYS A 51 16.58 -9.02 -4.12
C LYS A 51 15.41 -8.97 -5.09
N ILE A 52 15.38 -7.95 -5.94
CA ILE A 52 14.42 -7.75 -7.02
C ILE A 52 15.15 -7.88 -8.35
N GLU A 53 14.67 -8.73 -9.25
CA GLU A 53 15.20 -8.91 -10.60
C GLU A 53 14.13 -8.54 -11.63
N ILE A 54 14.46 -7.60 -12.53
CA ILE A 54 13.59 -7.11 -13.61
C ILE A 54 14.25 -7.46 -14.94
N GLY A 55 13.71 -8.47 -15.60
CA GLY A 55 14.21 -8.94 -16.90
C GLY A 55 13.79 -8.01 -18.02
N LEU A 56 14.70 -7.75 -18.94
CA LEU A 56 14.56 -6.78 -20.01
C LEU A 56 14.81 -7.43 -21.38
N SER A 57 14.08 -6.96 -22.39
CA SER A 57 14.17 -7.44 -23.77
C SER A 57 15.51 -7.15 -24.45
N ARG A 58 16.28 -6.19 -23.94
CA ARG A 58 17.54 -5.69 -24.52
C ARG A 58 18.58 -5.43 -23.46
N ASP A 59 19.83 -5.45 -23.87
CA ASP A 59 21.01 -5.13 -23.07
C ASP A 59 21.25 -3.61 -23.03
N ASN A 60 22.18 -3.15 -22.21
CA ASN A 60 22.60 -1.73 -22.11
C ASN A 60 21.50 -0.77 -21.67
N LEU A 61 20.83 -1.08 -20.55
CA LEU A 61 19.87 -0.19 -19.92
C LEU A 61 20.57 1.06 -19.34
N GLU A 62 20.09 2.23 -19.72
CA GLU A 62 20.40 3.49 -19.04
C GLU A 62 19.37 3.71 -17.92
N TYR A 63 19.83 3.95 -16.69
CA TYR A 63 18.97 4.20 -15.55
C TYR A 63 19.56 5.19 -14.55
N GLU A 64 18.68 5.84 -13.80
CA GLU A 64 19.02 6.75 -12.70
C GLU A 64 18.42 6.22 -11.41
N VAL A 65 19.16 6.37 -10.31
CA VAL A 65 18.71 5.97 -8.96
C VAL A 65 18.74 7.19 -8.06
N SER A 66 17.66 7.40 -7.32
CA SER A 66 17.56 8.52 -6.37
C SER A 66 16.64 8.16 -5.21
N ASP A 67 16.86 8.80 -4.09
CA ASP A 67 15.91 8.83 -2.98
C ASP A 67 14.77 9.78 -3.34
N ASN A 68 13.56 9.53 -2.83
CA ASN A 68 12.46 10.48 -2.98
C ASN A 68 12.61 11.59 -1.93
N PRO A 69 12.82 12.88 -2.32
CA PRO A 69 13.05 13.95 -1.35
C PRO A 69 11.85 14.21 -0.43
N ASP A 70 10.64 13.90 -0.90
CA ASP A 70 9.40 14.12 -0.14
C ASP A 70 9.03 12.91 0.74
N LYS A 71 9.66 11.76 0.53
CA LYS A 71 9.34 10.49 1.21
C LYS A 71 10.60 9.68 1.48
N PRO A 72 11.19 9.81 2.67
CA PRO A 72 12.51 9.24 2.97
C PRO A 72 12.56 7.70 2.92
N ASN A 73 11.41 7.05 2.88
CA ASN A 73 11.30 5.59 2.75
C ASN A 73 11.09 5.12 1.30
N GLN A 74 11.41 5.91 0.29
CA GLN A 74 11.19 5.54 -1.10
C GLN A 74 12.46 5.63 -1.95
N LEU A 75 12.84 4.50 -2.54
CA LEU A 75 13.85 4.40 -3.58
C LEU A 75 13.19 4.55 -4.95
N LEU A 76 13.72 5.47 -5.76
CA LEU A 76 13.27 5.71 -7.13
C LEU A 76 14.32 5.20 -8.11
N VAL A 77 13.89 4.41 -9.10
CA VAL A 77 14.72 3.97 -10.23
C VAL A 77 14.02 4.37 -11.51
N LEU A 78 14.65 5.28 -12.27
CA LEU A 78 14.17 5.74 -13.57
C LEU A 78 14.90 4.97 -14.68
N MET A 79 14.17 4.14 -15.40
CA MET A 79 14.67 3.35 -16.52
C MET A 79 14.38 4.08 -17.83
N LYS A 80 15.43 4.55 -18.50
CA LYS A 80 15.31 5.34 -19.74
C LYS A 80 14.85 4.44 -20.89
N ASN A 81 14.08 5.00 -21.79
CA ASN A 81 13.60 4.35 -23.00
C ASN A 81 13.04 2.92 -22.75
N THR A 82 12.23 2.78 -21.70
CA THR A 82 11.73 1.48 -21.23
C THR A 82 10.20 1.48 -21.13
N LYS A 83 9.58 0.40 -21.61
CA LYS A 83 8.14 0.14 -21.53
C LYS A 83 7.81 -0.89 -20.43
N PRO A 84 6.68 -0.78 -19.76
CA PRO A 84 6.34 -1.66 -18.63
C PRO A 84 6.11 -3.12 -19.02
N GLY A 85 5.82 -3.41 -20.29
CA GLY A 85 5.45 -4.77 -20.69
C GLY A 85 4.16 -5.23 -20.00
N GLU A 86 4.17 -6.46 -19.47
CA GLU A 86 3.05 -7.06 -18.74
C GLU A 86 3.23 -7.00 -17.21
N ILE A 87 4.24 -6.26 -16.73
CA ILE A 87 4.46 -6.13 -15.29
C ILE A 87 3.29 -5.40 -14.62
N LYS A 88 2.86 -5.89 -13.46
CA LYS A 88 1.80 -5.24 -12.67
C LYS A 88 2.25 -3.85 -12.21
N LYS A 89 1.33 -2.89 -12.21
CA LYS A 89 1.62 -1.52 -11.78
C LYS A 89 1.93 -1.39 -10.29
N ASN A 90 1.36 -2.27 -9.47
CA ASN A 90 1.59 -2.33 -8.03
C ASN A 90 1.90 -3.77 -7.65
N ILE A 91 2.95 -3.97 -6.87
CA ILE A 91 3.46 -5.28 -6.50
C ILE A 91 3.79 -5.25 -5.01
N GLY A 92 3.16 -6.11 -4.23
CA GLY A 92 3.55 -6.35 -2.84
C GLY A 92 4.91 -7.04 -2.80
N LEU A 93 5.77 -6.65 -1.87
CA LEU A 93 7.10 -7.22 -1.64
C LEU A 93 7.12 -8.03 -0.33
N ASP A 94 8.30 -8.28 0.23
CA ASP A 94 8.49 -9.15 1.41
C ASP A 94 7.96 -8.58 2.74
N ARG A 95 7.68 -7.25 2.77
CA ARG A 95 7.17 -6.49 3.93
C ARG A 95 8.07 -6.45 5.16
N LYS A 96 9.23 -7.09 5.10
CA LYS A 96 10.25 -6.99 6.15
C LYS A 96 11.26 -5.90 5.84
N ILE A 97 11.62 -5.77 4.57
CA ILE A 97 12.63 -4.83 4.07
C ILE A 97 11.96 -3.78 3.20
N ALA A 98 11.03 -4.21 2.33
CA ALA A 98 10.25 -3.30 1.49
C ALA A 98 8.80 -3.76 1.41
N ARG A 99 7.88 -2.81 1.46
CA ARG A 99 6.43 -3.05 1.52
C ARG A 99 5.85 -3.37 0.16
N TYR A 100 6.15 -2.50 -0.81
CA TYR A 100 5.60 -2.59 -2.15
C TYR A 100 6.51 -1.89 -3.16
N MET A 101 6.28 -2.23 -4.41
CA MET A 101 6.87 -1.58 -5.57
C MET A 101 5.77 -1.07 -6.47
N THR A 102 5.91 0.15 -7.00
CA THR A 102 5.05 0.68 -8.06
C THR A 102 5.83 0.88 -9.33
N VAL A 103 5.18 0.61 -10.46
CA VAL A 103 5.73 0.74 -11.81
C VAL A 103 4.85 1.72 -12.58
N ARG A 104 5.42 2.84 -13.04
CA ARG A 104 4.68 3.90 -13.73
C ARG A 104 5.46 4.42 -14.92
N GLU A 105 4.78 4.68 -16.02
CA GLU A 105 5.37 5.49 -17.09
C GLU A 105 5.56 6.93 -16.58
N LYS A 106 6.80 7.39 -16.48
CA LYS A 106 7.14 8.76 -16.07
C LYS A 106 6.81 9.76 -17.17
N ASN A 107 7.03 9.33 -18.40
CA ASN A 107 6.71 10.04 -19.65
C ASN A 107 6.50 9.01 -20.77
N LYS A 108 6.37 9.47 -22.03
CA LYS A 108 6.16 8.56 -23.19
C LYS A 108 7.27 7.52 -23.40
N ASN A 109 8.44 7.73 -22.84
CA ASN A 109 9.61 6.89 -23.13
C ASN A 109 10.21 6.20 -21.89
N ASP A 110 10.02 6.74 -20.69
CA ASP A 110 10.72 6.30 -19.50
C ASP A 110 9.79 5.62 -18.49
N LEU A 111 10.29 4.57 -17.88
CA LEU A 111 9.60 3.82 -16.84
C LEU A 111 10.21 4.16 -15.47
N GLN A 112 9.38 4.57 -14.53
CA GLN A 112 9.79 4.79 -13.14
C GLN A 112 9.32 3.63 -12.27
N ILE A 113 10.27 3.09 -11.51
CA ILE A 113 10.04 2.14 -10.43
C ILE A 113 10.22 2.91 -9.13
N MET A 114 9.27 2.76 -8.22
CA MET A 114 9.36 3.25 -6.86
C MET A 114 9.21 2.07 -5.90
N ILE A 115 10.16 1.91 -4.99
CA ILE A 115 10.15 0.88 -3.95
C ILE A 115 10.00 1.58 -2.61
N ALA A 116 8.96 1.23 -1.86
CA ALA A 116 8.73 1.72 -0.51
C ALA A 116 9.35 0.75 0.50
N THR A 117 10.38 1.18 1.20
CA THR A 117 11.05 0.42 2.26
C THR A 117 10.25 0.44 3.55
N ASP A 118 10.54 -0.51 4.44
CA ASP A 118 10.07 -0.49 5.82
C ASP A 118 11.05 0.32 6.67
N GLY A 119 10.74 1.59 6.87
CA GLY A 119 11.62 2.56 7.51
C GLY A 119 12.28 3.51 6.53
N ASP A 120 13.14 4.40 7.06
CA ASP A 120 13.87 5.39 6.27
C ASP A 120 14.92 4.71 5.38
N LEU A 121 14.93 5.01 4.10
CA LEU A 121 15.90 4.48 3.13
C LEU A 121 17.36 4.78 3.54
N ALA A 122 17.59 5.87 4.28
CA ALA A 122 18.92 6.20 4.78
C ALA A 122 19.48 5.18 5.78
N THR A 123 18.62 4.33 6.39
CA THR A 123 19.02 3.25 7.29
C THR A 123 19.28 1.94 6.56
N HIS A 124 18.90 1.84 5.28
CA HIS A 124 19.09 0.67 4.45
C HIS A 124 20.33 0.81 3.55
N GLU A 125 21.13 -0.24 3.47
CA GLU A 125 22.10 -0.38 2.39
C GLU A 125 21.34 -0.90 1.16
N TYR A 126 21.57 -0.31 -0.02
CA TYR A 126 21.00 -0.82 -1.25
C TYR A 126 22.02 -0.79 -2.41
N LYS A 127 21.81 -1.68 -3.37
CA LYS A 127 22.62 -1.81 -4.59
C LYS A 127 21.67 -1.90 -5.78
N VAL A 128 21.96 -1.14 -6.83
CA VAL A 128 21.24 -1.21 -8.11
C VAL A 128 22.26 -1.42 -9.20
N TYR A 129 22.12 -2.50 -9.95
CA TYR A 129 23.06 -2.87 -11.00
C TYR A 129 22.40 -3.72 -12.08
N THR A 130 23.06 -3.83 -13.22
CA THR A 130 22.60 -4.70 -14.32
C THR A 130 23.40 -6.00 -14.37
N VAL A 131 22.75 -7.06 -14.84
CA VAL A 131 23.35 -8.38 -15.03
C VAL A 131 23.10 -8.86 -16.44
N GLU A 132 24.17 -9.28 -17.10
CA GLU A 132 24.14 -9.81 -18.47
C GLU A 132 23.25 -11.05 -18.61
N LYS A 133 22.86 -11.33 -19.86
CA LYS A 133 22.12 -12.55 -20.19
C LYS A 133 22.92 -13.80 -19.79
N ASP A 134 22.25 -14.67 -19.07
CA ASP A 134 22.84 -15.98 -18.75
C ASP A 134 22.30 -17.06 -19.70
N LYS A 135 23.14 -17.50 -20.62
CA LYS A 135 22.80 -18.53 -21.61
C LYS A 135 22.56 -19.91 -20.97
N LYS A 136 23.18 -20.19 -19.81
CA LYS A 136 23.04 -21.50 -19.12
C LYS A 136 21.69 -21.61 -18.41
N THR A 137 21.29 -20.54 -17.68
CA THR A 137 20.02 -20.49 -16.96
C THR A 137 18.88 -19.89 -17.76
N ARG A 138 19.14 -19.45 -19.00
CA ARG A 138 18.20 -18.76 -19.91
C ARG A 138 17.59 -17.48 -19.29
N LYS A 139 18.29 -16.86 -18.35
CA LYS A 139 17.83 -15.59 -17.77
C LYS A 139 18.15 -14.44 -18.74
N PRO A 140 17.19 -13.51 -18.98
CA PRO A 140 17.42 -12.34 -19.81
C PRO A 140 18.42 -11.37 -19.16
N TYR A 141 18.84 -10.35 -19.89
CA TYR A 141 19.47 -9.17 -19.32
C TYR A 141 18.51 -8.54 -18.29
N ARG A 142 19.02 -8.14 -17.14
CA ARG A 142 18.14 -7.70 -16.05
C ARG A 142 18.74 -6.59 -15.20
N LEU A 143 17.88 -5.70 -14.75
CA LEU A 143 18.16 -4.78 -13.66
C LEU A 143 17.95 -5.54 -12.34
N VAL A 144 18.90 -5.41 -11.44
CA VAL A 144 18.86 -6.00 -10.09
C VAL A 144 18.89 -4.89 -9.06
N ILE A 145 17.98 -4.97 -8.10
CA ILE A 145 17.91 -4.08 -6.95
C ILE A 145 18.01 -4.96 -5.71
N GLU A 146 18.98 -4.73 -4.86
CA GLU A 146 19.15 -5.39 -3.58
C GLU A 146 19.07 -4.36 -2.47
N ILE A 147 18.26 -4.64 -1.46
CA ILE A 147 18.04 -3.78 -0.29
C ILE A 147 18.26 -4.62 0.95
N ALA A 148 19.12 -4.16 1.85
CA ALA A 148 19.34 -4.79 3.13
C ALA A 148 18.30 -4.36 4.16
N GLY A 149 17.95 -5.25 5.08
CA GLY A 149 17.20 -4.90 6.27
C GLY A 149 17.98 -3.99 7.22
N ASP A 150 17.28 -3.29 8.10
CA ASP A 150 17.87 -2.41 9.10
C ASP A 150 18.88 -3.17 9.99
N GLU A 151 20.04 -2.57 10.23
CA GLU A 151 20.96 -3.06 11.25
C GLU A 151 20.42 -2.70 12.64
N GLY A 152 20.02 -3.71 13.40
CA GLY A 152 19.90 -3.59 14.85
C GLY A 152 18.55 -3.27 15.44
N LYS A 153 17.44 -3.33 14.72
CA LYS A 153 16.14 -3.49 15.38
C LYS A 153 15.87 -4.99 15.53
N PRO A 154 15.70 -5.52 16.77
CA PRO A 154 15.10 -6.82 16.93
C PRO A 154 13.74 -6.75 16.22
N VAL A 155 13.57 -7.52 15.16
CA VAL A 155 12.23 -7.84 14.69
C VAL A 155 11.53 -8.40 15.91
N ASP A 156 10.44 -7.76 16.36
CA ASP A 156 9.58 -8.33 17.40
C ASP A 156 9.02 -9.63 16.83
N THR A 157 9.76 -10.71 17.05
CA THR A 157 9.44 -12.06 16.59
C THR A 157 8.46 -12.75 17.54
N LYS A 158 7.62 -11.99 18.21
CA LYS A 158 6.41 -12.60 18.73
C LYS A 158 5.66 -13.15 17.54
N PRO A 159 5.45 -14.47 17.46
CA PRO A 159 4.65 -15.01 16.37
C PRO A 159 3.28 -14.33 16.47
N VAL A 160 2.95 -13.53 15.47
CA VAL A 160 1.55 -13.28 15.16
C VAL A 160 0.97 -14.68 14.99
N PRO A 161 -0.08 -15.06 15.75
CA PRO A 161 -0.63 -16.40 15.62
C PRO A 161 -0.83 -16.67 14.14
N ASP A 162 -0.29 -17.80 13.66
CA ASP A 162 -0.48 -18.26 12.29
C ASP A 162 -1.98 -18.31 12.04
N ILE A 163 -2.48 -17.28 11.41
CA ILE A 163 -3.83 -17.30 10.87
C ILE A 163 -3.68 -18.16 9.63
N PRO A 164 -4.34 -19.31 9.55
CA PRO A 164 -4.21 -20.20 8.42
C PRO A 164 -4.35 -19.42 7.12
N GLU A 165 -3.40 -19.55 6.22
CA GLU A 165 -3.39 -18.91 4.89
C GLU A 165 -4.60 -19.32 4.04
N ASP A 166 -5.34 -20.34 4.48
CA ASP A 166 -6.26 -21.17 3.71
C ASP A 166 -7.73 -20.89 3.93
N GLU A 167 -8.11 -19.85 4.64
CA GLU A 167 -9.50 -19.47 4.62
C GLU A 167 -9.75 -18.66 3.34
N LEU A 168 -10.08 -19.40 2.27
CA LEU A 168 -10.55 -18.84 1.00
C LEU A 168 -11.67 -17.83 1.29
N MET A 169 -11.42 -16.57 0.94
CA MET A 169 -12.43 -15.52 0.97
C MET A 169 -13.26 -15.59 -0.32
N ASP A 170 -13.82 -16.75 -0.62
CA ASP A 170 -14.55 -17.07 -1.86
C ASP A 170 -15.88 -16.33 -1.99
N SER A 171 -16.47 -15.94 -0.86
CA SER A 171 -17.76 -15.27 -0.83
C SER A 171 -17.73 -13.79 -1.25
N VAL A 172 -16.54 -13.18 -1.42
CA VAL A 172 -16.41 -11.84 -1.97
C VAL A 172 -16.29 -11.83 -3.50
N ALA A 173 -16.06 -12.98 -4.12
CA ALA A 173 -15.87 -13.08 -5.56
C ALA A 173 -17.08 -12.59 -6.34
N GLY A 174 -16.86 -11.72 -7.32
CA GLY A 174 -17.91 -11.13 -8.15
C GLY A 174 -18.67 -9.95 -7.52
N HIS A 175 -18.49 -9.68 -6.23
CA HIS A 175 -19.15 -8.56 -5.54
C HIS A 175 -18.39 -7.25 -5.71
N THR A 176 -19.13 -6.12 -5.73
CA THR A 176 -18.57 -4.77 -5.86
C THR A 176 -18.65 -4.04 -4.53
N ILE A 177 -17.49 -3.67 -4.00
CA ILE A 177 -17.29 -3.10 -2.68
C ILE A 177 -16.64 -1.72 -2.81
N VAL A 178 -17.14 -0.73 -2.07
CA VAL A 178 -16.44 0.56 -1.90
C VAL A 178 -15.69 0.55 -0.58
N LEU A 179 -14.40 0.87 -0.64
CA LEU A 179 -13.58 1.22 0.52
C LEU A 179 -13.34 2.71 0.55
N ASP A 180 -13.59 3.32 1.72
CA ASP A 180 -13.47 4.75 1.94
C ASP A 180 -12.40 5.02 3.00
N PRO A 181 -11.13 5.26 2.60
CA PRO A 181 -10.11 5.71 3.55
C PRO A 181 -10.49 7.08 4.09
N GLY A 182 -10.76 7.20 5.39
CA GLY A 182 -11.13 8.46 6.02
C GLY A 182 -10.06 9.55 5.84
N HIS A 183 -10.48 10.82 5.83
CA HIS A 183 -9.61 11.99 5.67
C HIS A 183 -8.84 12.00 4.33
N GLY A 184 -7.77 12.77 4.23
CA GLY A 184 -6.92 12.85 3.02
C GLY A 184 -6.68 14.29 2.57
N GLY A 185 -5.63 14.49 1.78
CA GLY A 185 -5.29 15.81 1.25
C GLY A 185 -5.08 16.86 2.35
N THR A 186 -5.93 17.87 2.38
CA THR A 186 -5.89 18.97 3.37
C THR A 186 -6.37 18.55 4.76
N ASP A 187 -7.17 17.49 4.88
CA ASP A 187 -7.66 16.94 6.15
C ASP A 187 -6.75 15.82 6.66
N ASN A 188 -5.99 16.09 7.71
CA ASN A 188 -5.12 15.10 8.34
C ASN A 188 -5.87 14.08 9.21
N GLY A 189 -7.12 14.34 9.58
CA GLY A 189 -7.79 13.63 10.66
C GLY A 189 -7.12 13.87 12.01
N ALA A 190 -7.31 12.95 12.93
CA ALA A 190 -6.63 12.98 14.21
C ALA A 190 -5.12 12.71 14.06
N SER A 191 -4.35 13.13 15.06
CA SER A 191 -2.92 12.85 15.14
C SER A 191 -2.60 12.23 16.50
N GLY A 192 -1.77 11.22 16.49
CA GLY A 192 -1.27 10.57 17.70
C GLY A 192 -0.15 11.36 18.38
N PRO A 193 0.26 10.94 19.59
CA PRO A 193 1.34 11.57 20.34
C PRO A 193 2.68 11.64 19.60
N SER A 194 2.96 10.66 18.74
CA SER A 194 4.17 10.61 17.89
C SER A 194 3.97 11.25 16.52
N LEU A 195 2.93 12.07 16.37
CA LEU A 195 2.56 12.77 15.12
C LEU A 195 2.14 11.84 13.96
N LEU A 196 1.78 10.60 14.25
CA LEU A 196 1.15 9.71 13.27
C LEU A 196 -0.20 10.32 12.85
N ARG A 197 -0.44 10.49 11.57
CA ARG A 197 -1.68 11.10 11.06
C ARG A 197 -2.68 10.02 10.67
N GLU A 198 -3.93 10.22 11.03
CA GLU A 198 -5.02 9.29 10.73
C GLU A 198 -5.14 9.02 9.22
N LYS A 199 -5.10 10.06 8.39
CA LYS A 199 -5.20 9.92 6.93
C LYS A 199 -4.21 8.96 6.30
N ASP A 200 -2.99 8.87 6.87
CA ASP A 200 -1.94 7.99 6.36
C ASP A 200 -2.23 6.53 6.73
N VAL A 201 -2.69 6.31 7.95
CA VAL A 201 -3.05 4.99 8.47
C VAL A 201 -4.27 4.42 7.74
N THR A 202 -5.33 5.22 7.62
CA THR A 202 -6.58 4.80 6.97
C THR A 202 -6.35 4.45 5.50
N LEU A 203 -5.51 5.24 4.80
CA LEU A 203 -5.11 4.95 3.43
C LEU A 203 -4.34 3.64 3.33
N SER A 204 -3.38 3.42 4.22
CA SER A 204 -2.55 2.21 4.22
C SER A 204 -3.37 0.95 4.44
N ILE A 205 -4.24 0.94 5.46
CA ILE A 205 -5.14 -0.19 5.77
C ILE A 205 -6.10 -0.45 4.60
N SER A 206 -6.70 0.60 4.04
CA SER A 206 -7.68 0.46 2.95
C SER A 206 -7.05 -0.02 1.65
N LEU A 207 -5.83 0.42 1.32
CA LEU A 207 -5.10 -0.06 0.14
C LEU A 207 -4.79 -1.55 0.26
N GLU A 208 -4.42 -1.99 1.46
CA GLU A 208 -4.15 -3.40 1.72
C GLU A 208 -5.44 -4.24 1.68
N ALA A 209 -6.51 -3.76 2.29
CA ALA A 209 -7.82 -4.41 2.19
C ALA A 209 -8.30 -4.51 0.73
N ALA A 210 -8.13 -3.44 -0.05
CA ALA A 210 -8.46 -3.45 -1.48
C ALA A 210 -7.64 -4.48 -2.27
N ARG A 211 -6.36 -4.66 -1.92
CA ARG A 211 -5.50 -5.68 -2.53
C ARG A 211 -6.03 -7.08 -2.22
N ILE A 212 -6.26 -7.37 -0.94
CA ILE A 212 -6.76 -8.68 -0.48
C ILE A 212 -8.09 -9.02 -1.15
N LEU A 213 -9.06 -8.11 -1.13
CA LEU A 213 -10.37 -8.32 -1.74
C LEU A 213 -10.27 -8.58 -3.25
N ARG A 214 -9.44 -7.82 -3.97
CA ARG A 214 -9.25 -8.01 -5.42
C ARG A 214 -8.57 -9.34 -5.75
N GLU A 215 -7.62 -9.79 -4.95
CA GLU A 215 -6.98 -11.10 -5.11
C GLU A 215 -7.97 -12.26 -4.90
N ASN A 216 -9.03 -12.03 -4.11
CA ASN A 216 -10.12 -12.98 -3.90
C ASN A 216 -11.33 -12.73 -4.84
N GLY A 217 -11.14 -12.04 -5.94
CA GLY A 217 -12.12 -11.90 -7.01
C GLY A 217 -13.17 -10.79 -6.83
N ALA A 218 -13.09 -9.96 -5.80
CA ALA A 218 -13.97 -8.81 -5.65
C ALA A 218 -13.59 -7.66 -6.58
N ARG A 219 -14.57 -6.91 -7.03
CA ARG A 219 -14.38 -5.60 -7.64
C ARG A 219 -14.37 -4.52 -6.56
N VAL A 220 -13.23 -3.83 -6.38
CA VAL A 220 -13.09 -2.82 -5.34
C VAL A 220 -12.92 -1.43 -5.94
N LEU A 221 -13.81 -0.53 -5.58
CA LEU A 221 -13.71 0.91 -5.78
C LEU A 221 -13.16 1.54 -4.50
N MET A 222 -12.40 2.61 -4.63
CA MET A 222 -11.91 3.39 -3.50
C MET A 222 -12.27 4.85 -3.68
N THR A 223 -12.65 5.53 -2.60
CA THR A 223 -12.95 6.98 -2.64
C THR A 223 -11.67 7.78 -2.91
N ARG A 224 -10.55 7.35 -2.37
CA ARG A 224 -9.19 7.80 -2.69
C ARG A 224 -8.20 6.65 -2.62
N PHE A 225 -7.12 6.73 -3.36
CA PHE A 225 -6.04 5.74 -3.38
C PHE A 225 -4.65 6.40 -3.26
N THR A 226 -4.63 7.69 -2.99
CA THR A 226 -3.47 8.51 -2.66
C THR A 226 -3.86 9.52 -1.58
N ASP A 227 -2.90 10.33 -1.11
CA ASP A 227 -3.17 11.41 -0.16
C ASP A 227 -3.75 12.63 -0.90
N VAL A 228 -5.07 12.62 -1.11
CA VAL A 228 -5.83 13.69 -1.78
C VAL A 228 -7.19 13.89 -1.12
N ASP A 229 -7.74 15.10 -1.24
CA ASP A 229 -9.15 15.38 -0.98
C ASP A 229 -9.99 14.71 -2.09
N VAL A 230 -11.13 14.11 -1.74
CA VAL A 230 -11.98 13.38 -2.72
C VAL A 230 -12.73 14.34 -3.61
N PHE A 231 -13.21 15.45 -3.07
CA PHE A 231 -13.83 16.54 -3.85
C PHE A 231 -12.76 17.51 -4.36
N GLY A 232 -11.86 17.95 -3.45
CA GLY A 232 -10.80 18.88 -3.78
C GLY A 232 -10.43 19.79 -2.59
N PRO A 233 -9.28 20.48 -2.66
CA PRO A 233 -8.66 21.14 -1.50
C PRO A 233 -9.39 22.39 -0.96
N VAL A 234 -10.43 22.87 -1.65
CA VAL A 234 -11.25 24.01 -1.21
C VAL A 234 -12.72 23.61 -0.95
N ALA A 235 -12.94 22.31 -0.76
CA ALA A 235 -14.26 21.78 -0.46
C ALA A 235 -14.74 22.19 0.94
N THR A 236 -16.06 22.33 1.10
CA THR A 236 -16.66 22.26 2.43
C THR A 236 -16.72 20.80 2.88
N ASP A 237 -16.77 20.55 4.19
CA ASP A 237 -16.91 19.19 4.75
C ASP A 237 -18.06 18.42 4.10
N LYS A 238 -19.18 19.10 3.86
CA LYS A 238 -20.33 18.47 3.21
C LYS A 238 -20.04 18.04 1.77
N GLN A 239 -19.30 18.84 0.99
CA GLN A 239 -18.92 18.50 -0.39
C GLN A 239 -17.95 17.32 -0.40
N GLU A 240 -16.96 17.33 0.50
CA GLU A 240 -15.99 16.27 0.66
C GLU A 240 -16.68 14.94 1.03
N LEU A 241 -17.53 14.95 2.06
CA LEU A 241 -18.27 13.77 2.49
C LEU A 241 -19.28 13.28 1.43
N GLN A 242 -19.91 14.21 0.68
CA GLN A 242 -20.79 13.83 -0.41
C GLN A 242 -20.05 13.19 -1.57
N ALA A 243 -18.85 13.68 -1.90
CA ALA A 243 -18.03 13.09 -2.96
C ALA A 243 -17.67 11.63 -2.66
N ARG A 244 -17.42 11.29 -1.39
CA ARG A 244 -17.18 9.91 -0.94
C ARG A 244 -18.41 9.01 -1.18
N VAL A 245 -19.58 9.48 -0.80
CA VAL A 245 -20.86 8.79 -1.04
C VAL A 245 -21.12 8.61 -2.53
N ASP A 246 -20.79 9.61 -3.34
CA ASP A 246 -21.04 9.60 -4.78
C ASP A 246 -20.21 8.57 -5.53
N VAL A 247 -19.07 8.12 -4.98
CA VAL A 247 -18.32 6.98 -5.54
C VAL A 247 -19.21 5.74 -5.58
N ALA A 248 -19.92 5.45 -4.49
CA ALA A 248 -20.84 4.31 -4.45
C ALA A 248 -22.10 4.55 -5.30
N ARG A 249 -22.60 5.80 -5.37
CA ARG A 249 -23.84 6.12 -6.09
C ARG A 249 -23.71 6.11 -7.61
N ARG A 250 -22.51 6.37 -8.13
CA ARG A 250 -22.24 6.42 -9.58
C ARG A 250 -22.21 5.04 -10.22
N ASP A 251 -22.03 3.99 -9.45
CA ASP A 251 -21.98 2.63 -9.94
C ASP A 251 -23.09 1.78 -9.31
N PRO A 252 -24.13 1.43 -10.07
CA PRO A 252 -25.26 0.66 -9.54
C PRO A 252 -24.92 -0.79 -9.14
N SER A 253 -23.73 -1.29 -9.52
CA SER A 253 -23.26 -2.60 -9.12
C SER A 253 -22.66 -2.61 -7.71
N VAL A 254 -22.49 -1.46 -7.08
CA VAL A 254 -21.98 -1.39 -5.70
C VAL A 254 -22.99 -1.97 -4.72
N GLU A 255 -22.54 -2.90 -3.89
CA GLU A 255 -23.35 -3.63 -2.92
C GLU A 255 -23.03 -3.28 -1.47
N MET A 256 -21.90 -2.60 -1.22
CA MET A 256 -21.41 -2.32 0.12
C MET A 256 -20.49 -1.10 0.15
N PHE A 257 -20.51 -0.39 1.28
CA PHE A 257 -19.63 0.76 1.56
C PHE A 257 -18.98 0.60 2.94
N VAL A 258 -17.64 0.56 3.00
CA VAL A 258 -16.88 0.44 4.25
C VAL A 258 -15.91 1.61 4.36
N SER A 259 -16.15 2.47 5.35
CA SER A 259 -15.26 3.58 5.72
C SER A 259 -14.29 3.14 6.81
N VAL A 260 -13.03 3.53 6.69
CA VAL A 260 -11.95 3.14 7.61
C VAL A 260 -11.40 4.39 8.29
N HIS A 261 -11.40 4.40 9.62
CA HIS A 261 -10.98 5.50 10.48
C HIS A 261 -10.11 5.03 11.64
N CYS A 262 -9.53 5.98 12.36
CA CYS A 262 -8.86 5.76 13.65
C CYS A 262 -9.52 6.65 14.68
N ASN A 263 -9.97 6.06 15.78
CA ASN A 263 -10.63 6.77 16.87
C ASN A 263 -9.67 7.74 17.57
N ALA A 264 -10.21 8.80 18.11
CA ALA A 264 -9.46 9.78 18.89
C ALA A 264 -10.27 10.25 20.09
N PHE A 265 -9.61 10.41 21.24
CA PHE A 265 -10.23 10.93 22.42
C PHE A 265 -9.24 11.75 23.27
N THR A 266 -9.73 12.71 24.04
CA THR A 266 -8.89 13.57 24.88
C THR A 266 -8.19 12.82 26.02
N ASN A 267 -8.81 11.73 26.51
CA ASN A 267 -8.16 10.83 27.44
C ASN A 267 -7.35 9.78 26.68
N SER A 268 -6.03 9.81 26.82
CA SER A 268 -5.10 8.88 26.18
C SER A 268 -5.22 7.42 26.64
N GLU A 269 -5.93 7.15 27.75
CA GLU A 269 -6.24 5.79 28.20
C GLU A 269 -7.41 5.14 27.43
N ALA A 270 -8.15 5.91 26.62
CA ALA A 270 -9.17 5.37 25.74
C ALA A 270 -8.53 4.41 24.74
N ASN A 271 -9.11 3.21 24.58
CA ASN A 271 -8.54 2.14 23.79
C ASN A 271 -9.64 1.23 23.21
N GLY A 272 -9.27 0.44 22.19
CA GLY A 272 -10.11 -0.59 21.59
C GLY A 272 -10.64 -0.23 20.19
N THR A 273 -11.26 -1.21 19.55
CA THR A 273 -11.87 -1.09 18.23
C THR A 273 -13.39 -1.05 18.33
N GLY A 274 -14.03 -0.27 17.45
CA GLY A 274 -15.49 -0.14 17.42
C GLY A 274 -16.00 0.11 16.02
N THR A 275 -17.18 -0.40 15.69
CA THR A 275 -17.74 -0.27 14.36
C THR A 275 -19.08 0.43 14.39
N TYR A 276 -19.27 1.38 13.51
CA TYR A 276 -20.45 2.24 13.46
C TYR A 276 -21.29 1.96 12.22
N PHE A 277 -22.61 2.07 12.38
CA PHE A 277 -23.58 1.95 11.31
C PHE A 277 -24.69 2.99 11.43
N TYR A 278 -25.42 3.26 10.35
CA TYR A 278 -26.69 3.98 10.41
C TYR A 278 -27.82 3.01 10.09
N PRO A 279 -28.90 2.95 10.91
CA PRO A 279 -29.89 1.87 10.81
C PRO A 279 -30.91 2.08 9.69
N HIS A 280 -30.46 2.03 8.42
CA HIS A 280 -31.37 1.96 7.28
C HIS A 280 -32.08 0.61 7.19
N SER A 281 -31.33 -0.45 7.50
CA SER A 281 -31.81 -1.82 7.48
C SER A 281 -31.04 -2.68 8.49
N SER A 282 -31.51 -3.91 8.74
CA SER A 282 -30.77 -4.89 9.53
C SER A 282 -29.41 -5.26 8.92
N ARG A 283 -29.24 -5.08 7.61
CA ARG A 283 -27.99 -5.40 6.89
C ARG A 283 -26.85 -4.50 7.31
N ASP A 284 -27.13 -3.23 7.67
CA ASP A 284 -26.10 -2.28 8.14
C ASP A 284 -25.49 -2.73 9.46
N ALA A 285 -26.34 -3.07 10.43
CA ALA A 285 -25.90 -3.61 11.72
C ALA A 285 -25.19 -4.98 11.57
N MET A 286 -25.68 -5.82 10.69
CA MET A 286 -25.08 -7.12 10.40
C MET A 286 -23.67 -6.98 9.83
N LEU A 287 -23.47 -6.10 8.85
CA LEU A 287 -22.15 -5.80 8.29
C LEU A 287 -21.19 -5.28 9.38
N ALA A 288 -21.66 -4.33 10.18
CA ALA A 288 -20.88 -3.78 11.28
C ALA A 288 -20.48 -4.89 12.29
N GLN A 289 -21.38 -5.80 12.60
CA GLN A 289 -21.11 -6.89 13.54
C GLN A 289 -20.07 -7.88 13.03
N TYR A 290 -20.16 -8.28 11.75
CA TYR A 290 -19.16 -9.17 11.16
C TYR A 290 -17.76 -8.55 11.15
N ILE A 291 -17.65 -7.29 10.76
CA ILE A 291 -16.35 -6.59 10.77
C ILE A 291 -15.85 -6.42 12.20
N GLN A 292 -16.70 -6.03 13.15
CA GLN A 292 -16.33 -5.86 14.55
C GLN A 292 -15.79 -7.17 15.15
N ASN A 293 -16.47 -8.29 14.91
CA ASN A 293 -16.05 -9.60 15.42
C ASN A 293 -14.64 -9.97 14.92
N GLU A 294 -14.38 -9.78 13.63
CA GLU A 294 -13.08 -10.07 13.03
C GLU A 294 -11.98 -9.10 13.50
N MET A 295 -12.32 -7.82 13.68
CA MET A 295 -11.39 -6.83 14.22
C MET A 295 -10.94 -7.20 15.64
N VAL A 296 -11.89 -7.54 16.51
CA VAL A 296 -11.59 -7.96 17.90
C VAL A 296 -10.78 -9.26 17.90
N HIS A 297 -11.22 -10.25 17.13
CA HIS A 297 -10.55 -11.55 17.06
C HIS A 297 -9.11 -11.44 16.57
N SER A 298 -8.89 -10.69 15.49
CA SER A 298 -7.59 -10.62 14.84
C SER A 298 -6.59 -9.70 15.53
N THR A 299 -7.06 -8.63 16.17
CA THR A 299 -6.19 -7.61 16.79
C THR A 299 -5.97 -7.82 18.28
N GLY A 300 -6.88 -8.53 18.97
CA GLY A 300 -6.90 -8.64 20.42
C GLY A 300 -7.24 -7.33 21.13
N LEU A 301 -7.64 -6.29 20.41
CA LEU A 301 -8.03 -5.02 20.97
C LEU A 301 -9.33 -5.15 21.77
N ARG A 302 -9.52 -4.25 22.72
CA ARG A 302 -10.75 -4.18 23.50
C ARG A 302 -11.96 -4.01 22.57
N ASP A 303 -12.97 -4.85 22.75
CA ASP A 303 -14.23 -4.75 22.03
C ASP A 303 -15.06 -3.56 22.56
N ARG A 304 -15.34 -2.60 21.70
CA ARG A 304 -16.26 -1.49 21.95
C ARG A 304 -17.65 -1.73 21.35
N GLY A 305 -17.81 -2.85 20.65
CA GLY A 305 -19.05 -3.26 20.01
C GLY A 305 -19.41 -2.44 18.77
N ILE A 306 -20.65 -2.64 18.33
CA ILE A 306 -21.24 -1.86 17.24
C ILE A 306 -22.15 -0.76 17.81
N THR A 307 -22.14 0.41 17.19
CA THR A 307 -22.94 1.56 17.63
C THR A 307 -23.63 2.26 16.47
N SER A 308 -24.90 2.61 16.63
CA SER A 308 -25.58 3.42 15.63
C SER A 308 -25.12 4.88 15.71
N ALA A 309 -24.74 5.46 14.57
CA ALA A 309 -24.26 6.84 14.48
C ALA A 309 -24.78 7.55 13.23
N ARG A 310 -24.90 8.88 13.30
CA ARG A 310 -25.40 9.71 12.22
C ARG A 310 -24.27 10.25 11.32
N PHE A 311 -23.19 9.48 11.15
CA PHE A 311 -22.12 9.90 10.25
C PHE A 311 -22.65 10.10 8.83
N TYR A 312 -22.18 11.17 8.18
CA TYR A 312 -22.71 11.61 6.89
C TYR A 312 -22.65 10.51 5.81
N VAL A 313 -21.51 9.84 5.70
CA VAL A 313 -21.29 8.80 4.70
C VAL A 313 -22.19 7.58 4.92
N LEU A 314 -22.46 7.23 6.18
CA LEU A 314 -23.35 6.12 6.51
C LEU A 314 -24.82 6.49 6.24
N ARG A 315 -25.27 7.66 6.74
CA ARG A 315 -26.66 8.09 6.59
C ARG A 315 -27.06 8.34 5.13
N ASN A 316 -26.12 8.71 4.28
CA ASN A 316 -26.41 9.02 2.88
C ASN A 316 -26.03 7.87 1.93
N SER A 317 -25.54 6.73 2.43
CA SER A 317 -25.35 5.54 1.63
C SER A 317 -26.69 4.96 1.17
N ARG A 318 -26.72 4.34 -0.01
CA ARG A 318 -27.87 3.58 -0.56
C ARG A 318 -27.67 2.07 -0.46
N VAL A 319 -26.51 1.65 -0.02
CA VAL A 319 -26.14 0.26 0.18
C VAL A 319 -25.77 0.06 1.64
N PRO A 320 -25.74 -1.18 2.16
CA PRO A 320 -25.23 -1.47 3.49
C PRO A 320 -23.90 -0.78 3.75
N ALA A 321 -23.79 -0.01 4.82
CA ALA A 321 -22.67 0.86 5.08
C ALA A 321 -22.21 0.81 6.55
N THR A 322 -20.89 0.79 6.74
CA THR A 322 -20.28 0.82 8.06
C THR A 322 -19.03 1.69 8.09
N LEU A 323 -18.69 2.19 9.28
CA LEU A 323 -17.45 2.91 9.56
C LEU A 323 -16.72 2.18 10.68
N VAL A 324 -15.48 1.78 10.40
CA VAL A 324 -14.63 1.03 11.31
C VAL A 324 -13.64 1.99 11.96
N GLU A 325 -13.70 2.12 13.26
CA GLU A 325 -12.70 2.78 14.10
C GLU A 325 -11.68 1.71 14.52
N THR A 326 -10.59 1.63 13.80
CA THR A 326 -9.64 0.51 13.90
C THR A 326 -8.97 0.42 15.25
N ALA A 327 -8.54 1.57 15.81
CA ALA A 327 -7.92 1.72 17.13
C ALA A 327 -7.87 3.21 17.49
N PHE A 328 -7.51 3.56 18.73
CA PHE A 328 -7.35 4.95 19.17
C PHE A 328 -5.97 5.48 18.81
N ILE A 329 -5.89 6.37 17.82
CA ILE A 329 -4.63 7.00 17.44
C ILE A 329 -4.03 7.87 18.54
N THR A 330 -4.86 8.37 19.47
CA THR A 330 -4.45 9.17 20.64
C THR A 330 -3.95 8.34 21.81
N ASN A 331 -4.10 7.00 21.79
CA ASN A 331 -3.54 6.10 22.77
C ASN A 331 -2.12 5.70 22.35
N PRO A 332 -1.06 5.92 23.17
CA PRO A 332 0.33 5.67 22.74
C PRO A 332 0.61 4.22 22.34
N TYR A 333 -0.03 3.24 23.01
CA TYR A 333 0.13 1.84 22.67
C TYR A 333 -0.54 1.52 21.34
N GLU A 334 -1.79 1.96 21.15
CA GLU A 334 -2.54 1.71 19.91
C GLU A 334 -1.98 2.54 18.74
N GLU A 335 -1.44 3.75 18.98
CA GLU A 335 -0.68 4.48 17.96
C GLU A 335 0.51 3.66 17.46
N SER A 336 1.24 3.00 18.37
CA SER A 336 2.36 2.14 17.97
C SER A 336 1.91 0.95 17.10
N MET A 337 0.73 0.38 17.37
CA MET A 337 0.12 -0.65 16.53
C MET A 337 -0.30 -0.07 15.17
N LEU A 338 -0.93 1.11 15.16
CA LEU A 338 -1.35 1.79 13.93
C LEU A 338 -0.15 2.20 13.06
N ALA A 339 1.00 2.51 13.65
CA ALA A 339 2.25 2.76 12.95
C ALA A 339 2.89 1.48 12.39
N ASN A 340 2.55 0.32 12.95
CA ASN A 340 3.14 -0.97 12.56
C ASN A 340 2.40 -1.55 11.35
N VAL A 341 3.15 -1.80 10.27
CA VAL A 341 2.59 -2.32 9.00
C VAL A 341 1.96 -3.70 9.16
N GLN A 342 2.53 -4.56 10.01
CA GLN A 342 1.96 -5.88 10.23
C GLN A 342 0.62 -5.79 10.96
N CYS A 343 0.49 -4.86 11.91
CA CYS A 343 -0.80 -4.59 12.54
C CYS A 343 -1.80 -3.99 11.55
N GLN A 344 -1.37 -3.06 10.67
CA GLN A 344 -2.23 -2.54 9.60
C GLN A 344 -2.70 -3.65 8.64
N TYR A 345 -1.82 -4.58 8.29
CA TYR A 345 -2.18 -5.76 7.50
C TYR A 345 -3.21 -6.65 8.22
N THR A 346 -2.99 -6.90 9.51
CA THR A 346 -3.93 -7.68 10.34
C THR A 346 -5.30 -7.02 10.37
N MET A 347 -5.36 -5.69 10.56
CA MET A 347 -6.61 -4.93 10.52
C MET A 347 -7.28 -4.98 9.14
N ALA A 348 -6.51 -4.82 8.06
CA ALA A 348 -7.01 -4.94 6.70
C ALA A 348 -7.61 -6.34 6.43
N LYS A 349 -6.91 -7.39 6.84
CA LYS A 349 -7.38 -8.77 6.70
C LYS A 349 -8.63 -9.02 7.53
N ALA A 350 -8.71 -8.47 8.75
CA ALA A 350 -9.92 -8.56 9.60
C ALA A 350 -11.13 -7.91 8.92
N ILE A 351 -10.97 -6.71 8.37
CA ILE A 351 -12.03 -6.04 7.59
C ILE A 351 -12.47 -6.92 6.41
N CYS A 352 -11.54 -7.49 5.65
CA CYS A 352 -11.85 -8.36 4.52
C CYS A 352 -12.60 -9.63 4.95
N ARG A 353 -12.21 -10.27 6.06
CA ARG A 353 -12.91 -11.44 6.62
C ARG A 353 -14.34 -11.09 7.05
N GLY A 354 -14.51 -9.94 7.73
CA GLY A 354 -15.84 -9.48 8.10
C GLY A 354 -16.75 -9.28 6.88
N ILE A 355 -16.22 -8.70 5.81
CA ILE A 355 -16.92 -8.55 4.53
C ILE A 355 -17.26 -9.92 3.91
N ASN A 356 -16.29 -10.84 3.89
CA ASN A 356 -16.50 -12.19 3.36
C ASN A 356 -17.57 -12.95 4.14
N ASN A 357 -17.52 -12.90 5.47
CA ASN A 357 -18.52 -13.54 6.34
C ASN A 357 -19.90 -12.96 6.14
N TYR A 358 -20.01 -11.64 5.94
CA TYR A 358 -21.27 -10.98 5.62
C TYR A 358 -21.86 -11.52 4.32
N PHE A 359 -21.11 -11.60 3.23
CA PHE A 359 -21.61 -12.12 1.95
C PHE A 359 -21.97 -13.62 2.07
N ARG A 360 -21.12 -14.42 2.69
CA ARG A 360 -21.39 -15.86 2.91
C ARG A 360 -22.75 -16.11 3.57
N ASP A 361 -23.11 -15.30 4.56
CA ASP A 361 -24.30 -15.55 5.38
C ASP A 361 -25.55 -14.78 4.87
N THR A 362 -25.37 -13.80 3.97
CA THR A 362 -26.51 -13.06 3.37
C THR A 362 -26.96 -13.62 2.02
N LEU A 363 -26.15 -14.46 1.38
CA LEU A 363 -26.46 -15.08 0.09
C LEU A 363 -27.02 -16.51 0.23
N ARG A 364 -27.16 -16.99 1.45
CA ARG A 364 -27.87 -18.22 1.79
C ARG A 364 -29.33 -17.88 2.10
#